data_260b8f0f1522244338e18b66d13ff637
#
_entry.id   260b8f0f1522244338e18b66d13ff637
#
_cell.length_a   1.000
_cell.length_b   1.000
_cell.length_c   1.000
_cell.angle_alpha   90.00
_cell.angle_beta   90.00
_cell.angle_gamma   90.00
#
_symmetry.space_group_name_H-M   'P 1'
#
loop_
_entity.id
_entity.type
_entity.pdbx_description
1 polymer ?
#
loop_
_entity_poly.entity_id
_entity_poly.type
_entity_poly.pdbx_seq_one_letter_code
_entity_poly.pdbx_strand_id
1 'polypeptide(L)'
;MSYCQRYILLRNNGHSQLLLNHNFIIAKINKYHWLLIVFAIILVGCSTKTVGPPDNRQFGNTRIWKQSNPRIKKYVQVYSNNKHVKTCLDRATNSRYLHYIHRVFYKYKLPPELAHLPILESCFDTRADSGSARGMWQFTKSTAKDYGLRVSWLSDDRLNWRKSTHSAARYLKILGEMFDNNWELALAGYNGGPGYMSRQIKSQGTRNFWELELRKETREYVPKFLAMLRVARKRYPELYFQGSPRAWATSG
;
A
#
# COMPACT_ATOMS: atom_id res chain seq x y z
N MET A 1 0.79 17.60 9.27
CA MET A 1 1.15 19.03 9.24
C MET A 1 1.98 19.24 7.99
N SER A 2 1.46 20.00 7.04
CA SER A 2 2.09 20.22 5.73
C SER A 2 3.15 21.32 5.82
N TYR A 3 4.15 21.23 4.95
CA TYR A 3 5.31 22.13 4.83
C TYR A 3 4.99 23.63 4.69
N CYS A 4 3.73 24.01 4.60
CA CYS A 4 3.28 25.40 4.46
C CYS A 4 3.17 26.17 5.80
N GLN A 5 3.23 25.51 6.94
CA GLN A 5 3.08 26.17 8.26
C GLN A 5 4.39 26.56 8.93
N ARG A 6 5.56 26.23 8.37
CA ARG A 6 6.87 26.57 8.96
C ARG A 6 7.45 27.92 8.52
N TYR A 7 6.84 28.59 7.56
CA TYR A 7 7.40 29.87 7.04
C TYR A 7 6.82 31.14 7.66
N ILE A 8 5.82 31.02 8.57
CA ILE A 8 5.16 32.20 9.19
C ILE A 8 5.68 32.52 10.61
N LEU A 9 6.48 31.65 11.22
CA LEU A 9 6.91 31.84 12.62
C LEU A 9 8.35 32.33 12.83
N LEU A 10 9.07 32.77 11.81
CA LEU A 10 10.46 33.25 11.95
C LEU A 10 10.67 34.71 11.56
N ARG A 11 9.66 35.57 11.72
CA ARG A 11 9.86 37.01 11.52
C ARG A 11 9.21 37.83 12.60
N ASN A 12 9.66 37.65 13.81
CA ASN A 12 9.56 38.64 14.89
C ASN A 12 10.60 38.28 15.95
N ASN A 13 11.75 38.96 15.91
CA ASN A 13 12.48 39.45 17.06
C ASN A 13 13.85 39.96 16.65
N GLY A 14 14.10 41.23 16.95
CA GLY A 14 15.43 41.69 17.34
C GLY A 14 16.12 42.69 16.43
N HIS A 15 15.89 43.95 16.72
CA HIS A 15 16.80 45.09 16.76
C HIS A 15 18.25 44.92 16.19
N SER A 16 18.64 45.79 15.26
CA SER A 16 19.71 46.75 15.54
C SER A 16 19.92 47.70 14.36
N GLN A 17 20.17 48.93 14.69
CA GLN A 17 20.40 50.09 13.86
C GLN A 17 21.66 49.95 12.97
N LEU A 18 21.61 50.55 11.80
CA LEU A 18 22.70 51.28 11.22
C LEU A 18 22.18 52.31 10.22
N LEU A 19 22.45 53.57 10.53
CA LEU A 19 22.27 54.76 9.71
C LEU A 19 23.16 54.68 8.48
N LEU A 20 22.69 55.15 7.36
CA LEU A 20 23.38 56.10 6.48
C LEU A 20 22.53 56.50 5.29
N ASN A 21 22.46 57.81 5.12
CA ASN A 21 21.87 58.62 4.08
C ASN A 21 22.05 58.10 2.63
N HIS A 22 21.03 58.28 1.80
CA HIS A 22 21.07 59.15 0.62
C HIS A 22 19.68 59.25 -0.07
N ASN A 23 19.21 60.49 -0.07
CA ASN A 23 18.39 61.19 -1.07
C ASN A 23 17.45 60.47 -2.04
N PHE A 24 16.16 60.82 -1.84
CA PHE A 24 15.16 61.27 -2.81
C PHE A 24 15.11 60.59 -4.20
N ILE A 25 14.07 59.75 -4.37
CA ILE A 25 13.07 59.93 -5.44
C ILE A 25 11.77 59.35 -4.90
N ILE A 26 10.83 60.24 -4.51
CA ILE A 26 9.43 59.84 -4.24
C ILE A 26 8.77 59.69 -5.61
N ALA A 27 8.76 58.50 -6.16
CA ALA A 27 7.84 58.16 -7.22
C ALA A 27 6.46 57.89 -6.60
N LYS A 28 5.48 58.73 -6.95
CA LYS A 28 4.07 58.60 -6.65
C LYS A 28 3.58 57.20 -7.14
N ILE A 29 3.65 56.20 -6.29
CA ILE A 29 3.07 54.88 -6.59
C ILE A 29 1.55 55.02 -6.46
N ASN A 30 0.89 55.02 -7.61
CA ASN A 30 -0.54 55.16 -7.75
C ASN A 30 -1.23 54.02 -6.97
N LYS A 31 -2.29 54.36 -6.22
CA LYS A 31 -3.07 53.49 -5.33
C LYS A 31 -3.55 52.17 -5.98
N TYR A 32 -3.53 52.12 -7.30
CA TYR A 32 -3.90 50.93 -8.08
C TYR A 32 -2.79 49.92 -8.35
N HIS A 33 -1.51 50.26 -8.10
CA HIS A 33 -0.41 49.32 -8.25
C HIS A 33 -0.36 48.27 -7.14
N TRP A 34 -0.84 48.64 -5.96
CA TRP A 34 -0.98 47.69 -4.86
C TRP A 34 -2.04 46.63 -5.12
N LEU A 35 -3.13 46.98 -5.80
CA LEU A 35 -4.19 46.04 -6.19
C LEU A 35 -3.70 45.04 -7.25
N LEU A 36 -2.83 45.47 -8.17
CA LEU A 36 -2.25 44.57 -9.18
C LEU A 36 -1.22 43.60 -8.59
N ILE A 37 -0.44 44.04 -7.60
CA ILE A 37 0.52 43.17 -6.90
C ILE A 37 -0.21 42.13 -6.04
N VAL A 38 -1.29 42.50 -5.36
CA VAL A 38 -2.11 41.57 -4.57
C VAL A 38 -2.86 40.59 -5.51
N PHE A 39 -3.31 41.03 -6.67
CA PHE A 39 -3.96 40.14 -7.65
C PHE A 39 -2.97 39.17 -8.32
N ALA A 40 -1.71 39.60 -8.56
CA ALA A 40 -0.65 38.73 -9.08
C ALA A 40 -0.19 37.66 -8.06
N ILE A 41 -0.26 37.95 -6.76
CA ILE A 41 0.06 36.98 -5.70
C ILE A 41 -1.06 35.93 -5.51
N ILE A 42 -2.30 36.29 -5.83
CA ILE A 42 -3.44 35.33 -5.77
C ILE A 42 -3.44 34.36 -6.96
N LEU A 43 -2.78 34.74 -8.08
CA LEU A 43 -2.65 33.87 -9.26
C LEU A 43 -1.44 32.93 -9.23
N VAL A 44 -0.56 33.01 -8.22
CA VAL A 44 0.32 31.90 -7.89
C VAL A 44 -0.54 30.83 -7.20
N GLY A 45 -1.48 30.31 -7.96
CA GLY A 45 -2.26 29.17 -7.56
C GLY A 45 -1.30 28.08 -7.11
N CYS A 46 -1.53 27.52 -5.92
CA CYS A 46 -0.98 26.24 -5.54
C CYS A 46 -1.19 25.31 -6.76
N SER A 47 -0.17 25.15 -7.56
CA SER A 47 -0.10 24.08 -8.53
C SER A 47 -0.15 22.81 -7.67
N THR A 48 -1.35 22.30 -7.42
CA THR A 48 -1.51 20.93 -6.97
C THR A 48 -0.86 20.12 -8.08
N LYS A 49 0.39 19.72 -7.88
CA LYS A 49 0.97 18.66 -8.70
C LYS A 49 -0.03 17.52 -8.61
N THR A 50 -0.88 17.44 -9.64
CA THR A 50 -1.67 16.23 -9.86
C THR A 50 -0.62 15.14 -9.94
N VAL A 51 -0.55 14.33 -8.89
CA VAL A 51 0.30 13.15 -8.88
C VAL A 51 -0.21 12.33 -10.05
N GLY A 52 0.55 12.35 -11.15
CA GLY A 52 0.23 11.56 -12.32
C GLY A 52 0.06 10.10 -11.92
N PRO A 53 -0.59 9.31 -12.78
CA PRO A 53 -0.72 7.88 -12.54
C PRO A 53 0.66 7.29 -12.24
N PRO A 54 0.75 6.32 -11.29
CA PRO A 54 2.00 5.67 -10.98
C PRO A 54 2.63 5.13 -12.25
N ASP A 55 3.88 5.47 -12.47
CA ASP A 55 4.67 4.81 -13.51
C ASP A 55 4.81 3.34 -13.09
N ASN A 56 4.24 2.42 -13.89
CA ASN A 56 4.35 0.98 -13.66
C ASN A 56 5.81 0.50 -13.59
N ARG A 57 6.77 1.30 -14.06
CA ARG A 57 8.22 1.06 -13.90
C ARG A 57 8.67 1.19 -12.44
N GLN A 58 7.91 1.91 -11.60
CA GLN A 58 8.26 2.15 -10.20
C GLN A 58 8.08 0.92 -9.31
N PHE A 59 7.28 -0.07 -9.72
CA PHE A 59 7.01 -1.30 -8.96
C PHE A 59 7.90 -2.48 -9.36
N GLY A 60 8.93 -2.22 -10.18
CA GLY A 60 9.72 -3.28 -10.77
C GLY A 60 8.89 -4.16 -11.72
N ASN A 61 9.53 -5.14 -12.32
CA ASN A 61 8.85 -6.09 -13.20
C ASN A 61 8.13 -7.16 -12.38
N THR A 62 7.21 -6.74 -11.49
CA THR A 62 6.46 -7.64 -10.60
C THR A 62 5.46 -8.45 -11.40
N ARG A 63 5.99 -9.35 -12.22
CA ARG A 63 5.18 -10.34 -12.95
C ARG A 63 4.92 -11.57 -12.09
N ILE A 64 4.76 -11.36 -10.81
CA ILE A 64 4.47 -12.42 -9.82
C ILE A 64 3.37 -13.36 -10.30
N TRP A 65 2.33 -12.84 -10.95
CA TRP A 65 1.21 -13.60 -11.48
C TRP A 65 1.51 -14.42 -12.74
N LYS A 66 2.66 -14.18 -13.42
CA LYS A 66 3.06 -14.92 -14.63
C LYS A 66 3.77 -16.24 -14.34
N GLN A 67 4.16 -16.48 -13.10
CA GLN A 67 4.83 -17.73 -12.70
C GLN A 67 4.02 -18.95 -13.11
N SER A 68 4.68 -19.90 -13.77
CA SER A 68 4.06 -21.18 -14.17
C SER A 68 4.59 -22.30 -13.29
N ASN A 69 3.70 -22.95 -12.54
CA ASN A 69 4.06 -24.06 -11.66
C ASN A 69 2.87 -25.03 -11.58
N PRO A 70 3.08 -26.36 -11.53
CA PRO A 70 2.00 -27.34 -11.39
C PRO A 70 1.08 -27.10 -10.19
N ARG A 71 1.64 -26.67 -9.04
CA ARG A 71 0.84 -26.32 -7.84
C ARG A 71 -0.12 -25.17 -8.11
N ILE A 72 0.31 -24.16 -8.87
CA ILE A 72 -0.56 -23.03 -9.25
C ILE A 72 -1.67 -23.53 -10.17
N LYS A 73 -1.35 -24.34 -11.19
CA LYS A 73 -2.34 -24.89 -12.13
C LYS A 73 -3.42 -25.68 -11.39
N LYS A 74 -3.03 -26.54 -10.42
CA LYS A 74 -3.94 -27.26 -9.55
C LYS A 74 -4.94 -26.33 -8.85
N TYR A 75 -4.45 -25.25 -8.19
CA TYR A 75 -5.33 -24.33 -7.49
C TYR A 75 -6.17 -23.47 -8.43
N VAL A 76 -5.71 -23.14 -9.63
CA VAL A 76 -6.54 -22.47 -10.64
C VAL A 76 -7.77 -23.33 -10.98
N GLN A 77 -7.59 -24.65 -11.20
CA GLN A 77 -8.70 -25.55 -11.45
C GLN A 77 -9.70 -25.59 -10.27
N VAL A 78 -9.18 -25.73 -9.05
CA VAL A 78 -10.02 -25.74 -7.83
C VAL A 78 -10.80 -24.44 -7.68
N TYR A 79 -10.14 -23.30 -7.86
CA TYR A 79 -10.72 -21.98 -7.57
C TYR A 79 -11.66 -21.49 -8.68
N SER A 80 -11.44 -21.89 -9.93
CA SER A 80 -12.29 -21.48 -11.06
C SER A 80 -13.76 -21.89 -10.87
N ASN A 81 -14.00 -23.03 -10.21
CA ASN A 81 -15.33 -23.60 -10.00
C ASN A 81 -15.81 -23.47 -8.52
N ASN A 82 -15.01 -22.87 -7.66
CA ASN A 82 -15.32 -22.79 -6.24
C ASN A 82 -16.24 -21.59 -5.94
N LYS A 83 -17.47 -21.90 -5.47
CA LYS A 83 -18.48 -20.88 -5.13
C LYS A 83 -17.99 -19.92 -4.04
N HIS A 84 -17.28 -20.41 -3.03
CA HIS A 84 -16.75 -19.56 -1.95
C HIS A 84 -15.71 -18.57 -2.49
N VAL A 85 -14.75 -19.02 -3.31
CA VAL A 85 -13.75 -18.14 -3.96
C VAL A 85 -14.46 -17.09 -4.82
N LYS A 86 -15.50 -17.50 -5.58
CA LYS A 86 -16.32 -16.55 -6.34
C LYS A 86 -16.90 -15.46 -5.42
N THR A 87 -17.54 -15.86 -4.33
CA THR A 87 -18.14 -14.91 -3.38
C THR A 87 -17.10 -13.95 -2.78
N CYS A 88 -15.90 -14.44 -2.46
CA CYS A 88 -14.81 -13.59 -1.94
C CYS A 88 -14.31 -12.60 -2.99
N LEU A 89 -14.20 -13.01 -4.25
CA LEU A 89 -13.85 -12.15 -5.37
C LEU A 89 -14.93 -11.09 -5.64
N ASP A 90 -16.21 -11.49 -5.66
CA ASP A 90 -17.35 -10.56 -5.82
C ASP A 90 -17.37 -9.52 -4.69
N ARG A 91 -17.11 -9.97 -3.45
CA ARG A 91 -17.01 -9.08 -2.29
C ARG A 91 -15.84 -8.09 -2.43
N ALA A 92 -14.69 -8.56 -2.90
CA ALA A 92 -13.51 -7.71 -3.13
C ALA A 92 -13.79 -6.63 -4.17
N THR A 93 -14.35 -7.02 -5.33
CA THR A 93 -14.58 -6.12 -6.47
C THR A 93 -15.68 -5.10 -6.22
N ASN A 94 -16.75 -5.49 -5.52
CA ASN A 94 -17.90 -4.64 -5.22
C ASN A 94 -17.72 -3.81 -3.95
N SER A 95 -16.56 -3.87 -3.29
CA SER A 95 -16.33 -3.18 -2.04
C SER A 95 -15.43 -1.95 -2.18
N ARG A 96 -15.70 -0.95 -1.32
CA ARG A 96 -14.79 0.19 -1.12
C ARG A 96 -13.40 -0.20 -0.59
N TYR A 97 -13.22 -1.46 -0.14
CA TYR A 97 -11.97 -1.91 0.49
C TYR A 97 -10.84 -2.00 -0.52
N LEU A 98 -11.05 -2.63 -1.66
CA LEU A 98 -10.00 -2.83 -2.66
C LEU A 98 -9.45 -1.49 -3.18
N HIS A 99 -10.33 -0.53 -3.48
CA HIS A 99 -9.91 0.82 -3.89
C HIS A 99 -9.05 1.53 -2.83
N TYR A 100 -9.47 1.44 -1.57
CA TYR A 100 -8.70 2.03 -0.48
C TYR A 100 -7.34 1.36 -0.32
N ILE A 101 -7.29 0.03 -0.36
CA ILE A 101 -6.05 -0.74 -0.25
C ILE A 101 -5.08 -0.36 -1.37
N HIS A 102 -5.55 -0.26 -2.62
CA HIS A 102 -4.71 0.18 -3.74
C HIS A 102 -4.12 1.58 -3.52
N ARG A 103 -4.92 2.55 -3.04
CA ARG A 103 -4.41 3.89 -2.71
C ARG A 103 -3.34 3.86 -1.62
N VAL A 104 -3.54 3.05 -0.58
CA VAL A 104 -2.56 2.88 0.50
C VAL A 104 -1.30 2.21 -0.06
N PHE A 105 -1.43 1.10 -0.77
CA PHE A 105 -0.30 0.35 -1.33
C PHE A 105 0.52 1.19 -2.31
N TYR A 106 -0.14 2.01 -3.10
CA TYR A 106 0.54 2.97 -3.94
C TYR A 106 1.45 3.92 -3.14
N LYS A 107 0.96 4.48 -2.04
CA LYS A 107 1.76 5.36 -1.15
C LYS A 107 2.97 4.64 -0.56
N TYR A 108 2.86 3.35 -0.31
CA TYR A 108 3.95 2.51 0.21
C TYR A 108 4.82 1.89 -0.89
N LYS A 109 4.54 2.16 -2.17
CA LYS A 109 5.24 1.61 -3.35
C LYS A 109 5.20 0.07 -3.38
N LEU A 110 4.06 -0.50 -3.05
CA LEU A 110 3.82 -1.94 -3.07
C LEU A 110 3.17 -2.38 -4.39
N PRO A 111 3.45 -3.59 -4.88
CA PRO A 111 2.75 -4.18 -6.01
C PRO A 111 1.23 -4.19 -5.78
N PRO A 112 0.44 -3.71 -6.76
CA PRO A 112 -1.02 -3.65 -6.61
C PRO A 112 -1.66 -5.02 -6.44
N GLU A 113 -1.04 -6.07 -6.94
CA GLU A 113 -1.51 -7.45 -6.80
C GLU A 113 -1.66 -7.87 -5.32
N LEU A 114 -0.80 -7.37 -4.45
CA LEU A 114 -0.84 -7.68 -3.01
C LEU A 114 -2.11 -7.17 -2.32
N ALA A 115 -2.84 -6.24 -2.93
CA ALA A 115 -4.14 -5.78 -2.43
C ALA A 115 -5.20 -6.90 -2.34
N HIS A 116 -4.93 -8.04 -2.99
CA HIS A 116 -5.81 -9.21 -2.99
C HIS A 116 -5.54 -10.20 -1.84
N LEU A 117 -4.51 -9.97 -1.02
CA LEU A 117 -4.21 -10.83 0.13
C LEU A 117 -5.43 -11.08 1.04
N PRO A 118 -6.27 -10.08 1.36
CA PRO A 118 -7.46 -10.29 2.19
C PRO A 118 -8.46 -11.32 1.65
N ILE A 119 -8.42 -11.66 0.35
CA ILE A 119 -9.25 -12.73 -0.20
C ILE A 119 -8.89 -14.07 0.45
N LEU A 120 -7.59 -14.35 0.58
CA LEU A 120 -7.09 -15.58 1.19
C LEU A 120 -7.15 -15.55 2.71
N GLU A 121 -6.93 -14.37 3.31
CA GLU A 121 -6.87 -14.22 4.76
C GLU A 121 -8.25 -14.30 5.41
N SER A 122 -9.23 -13.62 4.84
CA SER A 122 -10.53 -13.45 5.50
C SER A 122 -11.72 -13.34 4.55
N CYS A 123 -11.52 -13.53 3.23
CA CYS A 123 -12.58 -13.21 2.27
C CYS A 123 -13.08 -11.76 2.40
N PHE A 124 -12.17 -10.81 2.71
CA PHE A 124 -12.48 -9.40 3.01
C PHE A 124 -13.41 -9.19 4.23
N ASP A 125 -13.47 -10.16 5.14
CA ASP A 125 -14.21 -9.98 6.38
C ASP A 125 -13.36 -9.18 7.39
N THR A 126 -13.86 -8.00 7.74
CA THR A 126 -13.19 -7.10 8.71
C THR A 126 -13.31 -7.59 10.15
N ARG A 127 -14.17 -8.57 10.43
CA ARG A 127 -14.40 -9.15 11.75
C ARG A 127 -13.92 -10.59 11.87
N ALA A 128 -13.26 -11.13 10.85
CA ALA A 128 -12.75 -12.48 10.87
C ALA A 128 -11.91 -12.75 12.12
N ASP A 129 -12.11 -13.89 12.73
CA ASP A 129 -11.37 -14.35 13.91
C ASP A 129 -11.05 -15.84 13.74
N SER A 130 -9.77 -16.17 13.64
CA SER A 130 -9.27 -17.55 13.58
C SER A 130 -8.76 -18.06 14.94
N GLY A 131 -9.00 -17.32 16.02
CA GLY A 131 -8.45 -17.56 17.35
C GLY A 131 -7.05 -16.97 17.51
N SER A 132 -6.11 -17.27 16.62
CA SER A 132 -4.73 -16.76 16.64
C SER A 132 -4.57 -15.42 15.94
N ALA A 133 -5.41 -15.13 14.92
CA ALA A 133 -5.32 -13.93 14.10
C ALA A 133 -6.71 -13.30 13.88
N ARG A 134 -6.76 -11.98 13.66
CA ARG A 134 -8.01 -11.23 13.54
C ARG A 134 -8.03 -10.21 12.43
N GLY A 135 -9.25 -9.92 11.97
CA GLY A 135 -9.56 -8.86 11.01
C GLY A 135 -9.25 -9.22 9.58
N MET A 136 -9.45 -8.27 8.69
CA MET A 136 -9.33 -8.46 7.25
C MET A 136 -7.96 -8.99 6.81
N TRP A 137 -6.89 -8.62 7.52
CA TRP A 137 -5.49 -8.96 7.23
C TRP A 137 -4.96 -10.13 8.06
N GLN A 138 -5.79 -10.72 8.92
CA GLN A 138 -5.44 -11.82 9.82
C GLN A 138 -4.11 -11.58 10.58
N PHE A 139 -3.99 -10.41 11.20
CA PHE A 139 -2.86 -10.14 12.07
C PHE A 139 -2.93 -10.95 13.35
N THR A 140 -1.82 -11.61 13.73
CA THR A 140 -1.63 -12.09 15.09
C THR A 140 -1.50 -10.90 16.06
N LYS A 141 -1.71 -11.13 17.35
CA LYS A 141 -1.58 -10.08 18.38
C LYS A 141 -0.17 -9.47 18.42
N SER A 142 0.87 -10.30 18.29
CA SER A 142 2.27 -9.86 18.27
C SER A 142 2.52 -8.99 17.03
N THR A 143 2.33 -9.54 15.83
CA THR A 143 2.58 -8.82 14.58
C THR A 143 1.79 -7.51 14.51
N ALA A 144 0.54 -7.50 15.00
CA ALA A 144 -0.26 -6.27 15.04
C ALA A 144 0.42 -5.16 15.82
N LYS A 145 0.95 -5.48 17.02
CA LYS A 145 1.65 -4.52 17.88
C LYS A 145 2.95 -4.04 17.24
N ASP A 146 3.75 -4.95 16.66
CA ASP A 146 5.02 -4.66 16.00
C ASP A 146 4.82 -3.66 14.84
N TYR A 147 3.65 -3.69 14.20
CA TYR A 147 3.30 -2.79 13.09
C TYR A 147 2.33 -1.67 13.47
N GLY A 148 2.25 -1.32 14.77
CA GLY A 148 1.61 -0.11 15.27
C GLY A 148 0.11 -0.19 15.44
N LEU A 149 -0.48 -1.40 15.58
CA LEU A 149 -1.87 -1.58 15.97
C LEU A 149 -1.98 -1.73 17.49
N ARG A 150 -2.94 -1.06 18.07
CA ARG A 150 -3.30 -1.27 19.48
C ARG A 150 -4.11 -2.54 19.61
N VAL A 151 -3.67 -3.43 20.49
CA VAL A 151 -4.40 -4.66 20.83
C VAL A 151 -4.41 -4.82 22.34
N SER A 152 -5.54 -4.50 22.93
CA SER A 152 -5.80 -4.59 24.37
C SER A 152 -7.19 -5.23 24.61
N TRP A 153 -7.57 -5.35 25.86
CA TRP A 153 -8.91 -5.82 26.21
C TRP A 153 -10.01 -4.80 25.88
N LEU A 154 -9.66 -3.48 25.83
CA LEU A 154 -10.60 -2.40 25.50
C LEU A 154 -10.66 -2.08 24.01
N SER A 155 -9.62 -2.41 23.23
CA SER A 155 -9.52 -1.99 21.83
C SER A 155 -8.67 -2.96 21.04
N ASP A 156 -9.17 -3.34 19.87
CA ASP A 156 -8.47 -4.21 18.92
C ASP A 156 -8.48 -3.57 17.52
N ASP A 157 -7.37 -2.85 17.21
CA ASP A 157 -7.23 -2.15 15.93
C ASP A 157 -7.10 -3.11 14.73
N ARG A 158 -6.93 -4.43 14.95
CA ARG A 158 -6.94 -5.44 13.89
C ARG A 158 -8.29 -5.50 13.17
N LEU A 159 -9.39 -5.18 13.90
CA LEU A 159 -10.75 -5.11 13.38
C LEU A 159 -11.03 -3.78 12.65
N ASN A 160 -10.20 -2.78 12.83
CA ASN A 160 -10.28 -1.54 12.07
C ASN A 160 -9.56 -1.71 10.73
N TRP A 161 -10.32 -1.99 9.69
CA TRP A 161 -9.78 -2.31 8.38
C TRP A 161 -8.89 -1.19 7.77
N ARG A 162 -9.13 0.08 8.08
CA ARG A 162 -8.27 1.18 7.62
C ARG A 162 -6.92 1.16 8.31
N LYS A 163 -6.91 1.10 9.64
CA LYS A 163 -5.66 1.04 10.41
C LYS A 163 -4.86 -0.21 10.07
N SER A 164 -5.52 -1.37 10.03
CA SER A 164 -4.87 -2.64 9.71
C SER A 164 -4.33 -2.67 8.27
N THR A 165 -4.95 -1.98 7.31
CA THR A 165 -4.41 -1.84 5.95
C THR A 165 -3.08 -1.07 5.94
N HIS A 166 -2.96 0.03 6.70
CA HIS A 166 -1.67 0.73 6.80
C HIS A 166 -0.59 -0.11 7.47
N SER A 167 -0.96 -0.92 8.46
CA SER A 167 -0.04 -1.85 9.12
C SER A 167 0.37 -2.99 8.19
N ALA A 168 -0.56 -3.53 7.40
CA ALA A 168 -0.26 -4.53 6.38
C ALA A 168 0.69 -3.97 5.31
N ALA A 169 0.47 -2.72 4.89
CA ALA A 169 1.37 -2.08 3.94
C ALA A 169 2.79 -1.90 4.50
N ARG A 170 2.94 -1.52 5.77
CA ARG A 170 4.26 -1.45 6.42
C ARG A 170 4.93 -2.83 6.51
N TYR A 171 4.16 -3.83 6.94
CA TYR A 171 4.66 -5.20 7.06
C TYR A 171 5.11 -5.77 5.72
N LEU A 172 4.29 -5.64 4.68
CA LEU A 172 4.62 -6.10 3.33
C LEU A 172 5.83 -5.35 2.74
N LYS A 173 5.96 -4.06 3.02
CA LYS A 173 7.14 -3.30 2.61
C LYS A 173 8.43 -3.86 3.24
N ILE A 174 8.42 -4.10 4.54
CA ILE A 174 9.58 -4.68 5.25
C ILE A 174 9.87 -6.09 4.73
N LEU A 175 8.84 -6.92 4.48
CA LEU A 175 9.04 -8.23 3.88
C LEU A 175 9.63 -8.15 2.47
N GLY A 176 9.17 -7.20 1.65
CA GLY A 176 9.76 -6.94 0.34
C GLY A 176 11.25 -6.58 0.45
N GLU A 177 11.59 -5.65 1.33
CA GLU A 177 12.98 -5.23 1.57
C GLU A 177 13.85 -6.39 2.10
N MET A 178 13.33 -7.19 3.05
CA MET A 178 14.04 -8.34 3.63
C MET A 178 14.35 -9.44 2.61
N PHE A 179 13.50 -9.60 1.63
CA PHE A 179 13.65 -10.65 0.61
C PHE A 179 14.00 -10.10 -0.78
N ASP A 180 14.60 -8.90 -0.87
CA ASP A 180 15.07 -8.27 -2.12
C ASP A 180 13.98 -8.18 -3.20
N ASN A 181 12.75 -7.88 -2.77
CA ASN A 181 11.54 -7.86 -3.61
C ASN A 181 11.23 -9.20 -4.31
N ASN A 182 11.77 -10.31 -3.77
CA ASN A 182 11.27 -11.64 -4.12
C ASN A 182 9.92 -11.85 -3.42
N TRP A 183 8.83 -11.56 -4.16
CA TRP A 183 7.49 -11.55 -3.59
C TRP A 183 6.96 -12.93 -3.22
N GLU A 184 7.47 -14.01 -3.81
CA GLU A 184 7.17 -15.38 -3.38
C GLU A 184 7.69 -15.61 -1.95
N LEU A 185 8.93 -15.21 -1.67
CA LEU A 185 9.51 -15.30 -0.33
C LEU A 185 8.83 -14.35 0.65
N ALA A 186 8.51 -13.13 0.21
CA ALA A 186 7.80 -12.14 1.04
C ALA A 186 6.39 -12.63 1.43
N LEU A 187 5.64 -13.20 0.50
CA LEU A 187 4.32 -13.80 0.75
C LEU A 187 4.41 -15.02 1.68
N ALA A 188 5.41 -15.87 1.47
CA ALA A 188 5.69 -16.98 2.38
C ALA A 188 6.07 -16.49 3.78
N GLY A 189 6.80 -15.37 3.86
CA GLY A 189 7.14 -14.68 5.11
C GLY A 189 5.94 -14.06 5.79
N TYR A 190 4.99 -13.53 5.02
CA TYR A 190 3.73 -13.01 5.55
C TYR A 190 2.93 -14.11 6.27
N ASN A 191 2.77 -15.26 5.63
CA ASN A 191 2.04 -16.41 6.19
C ASN A 191 2.81 -17.14 7.29
N GLY A 192 4.06 -17.50 7.02
CA GLY A 192 4.87 -18.37 7.90
C GLY A 192 5.71 -17.65 8.94
N GLY A 193 5.85 -16.34 8.81
CA GLY A 193 6.74 -15.50 9.59
C GLY A 193 8.11 -15.32 8.95
N PRO A 194 8.66 -14.07 8.95
CA PRO A 194 9.94 -13.77 8.29
C PRO A 194 11.13 -14.52 8.90
N GLY A 195 11.14 -14.67 10.21
CA GLY A 195 12.21 -15.42 10.89
C GLY A 195 12.24 -16.90 10.51
N TYR A 196 11.07 -17.53 10.33
CA TYR A 196 10.99 -18.89 9.82
C TYR A 196 11.55 -18.96 8.40
N MET A 197 11.13 -18.07 7.49
CA MET A 197 11.60 -18.06 6.11
C MET A 197 13.10 -17.82 6.01
N SER A 198 13.66 -16.89 6.78
CA SER A 198 15.09 -16.62 6.81
C SER A 198 15.91 -17.84 7.24
N ARG A 199 15.42 -18.59 8.25
CA ARG A 199 16.07 -19.84 8.67
C ARG A 199 16.01 -20.90 7.58
N GLN A 200 14.87 -21.06 6.89
CA GLN A 200 14.73 -22.04 5.81
C GLN A 200 15.64 -21.70 4.62
N ILE A 201 15.71 -20.45 4.22
CA ILE A 201 16.63 -19.97 3.18
C ILE A 201 18.08 -20.29 3.54
N LYS A 202 18.47 -19.96 4.77
CA LYS A 202 19.85 -20.20 5.24
C LYS A 202 20.18 -21.70 5.31
N SER A 203 19.30 -22.51 5.87
CA SER A 203 19.56 -23.95 6.08
C SER A 203 19.58 -24.75 4.79
N GLN A 204 18.80 -24.32 3.77
CA GLN A 204 18.67 -25.03 2.50
C GLN A 204 19.53 -24.40 1.38
N GLY A 205 20.19 -23.26 1.61
CA GLY A 205 21.12 -22.63 0.68
C GLY A 205 20.48 -22.09 -0.60
N THR A 206 19.15 -21.94 -0.63
CA THR A 206 18.44 -21.44 -1.81
C THR A 206 17.45 -20.33 -1.45
N ARG A 207 17.31 -19.34 -2.36
CA ARG A 207 16.29 -18.28 -2.31
C ARG A 207 15.18 -18.52 -3.35
N ASN A 208 15.18 -19.67 -4.00
CA ASN A 208 14.08 -20.06 -4.87
C ASN A 208 12.95 -20.67 -4.03
N PHE A 209 11.86 -19.92 -3.86
CA PHE A 209 10.69 -20.38 -3.10
C PHE A 209 10.20 -21.78 -3.54
N TRP A 210 10.29 -22.09 -4.83
CA TRP A 210 9.75 -23.32 -5.40
C TRP A 210 10.57 -24.55 -5.05
N GLU A 211 11.82 -24.37 -4.64
CA GLU A 211 12.77 -25.42 -4.21
C GLU A 211 12.78 -25.60 -2.70
N LEU A 212 12.30 -24.61 -1.94
CA LEU A 212 12.30 -24.67 -0.48
C LEU A 212 11.33 -25.73 0.05
N GLU A 213 11.83 -26.55 0.97
CA GLU A 213 11.03 -27.45 1.79
C GLU A 213 10.44 -26.67 2.97
N LEU A 214 9.16 -26.38 2.90
CA LEU A 214 8.44 -25.56 3.87
C LEU A 214 7.30 -26.35 4.49
N ARG A 215 6.84 -25.90 5.67
CA ARG A 215 5.59 -26.38 6.26
C ARG A 215 4.46 -26.31 5.23
N LYS A 216 3.59 -27.33 5.22
CA LYS A 216 2.51 -27.48 4.23
C LYS A 216 1.73 -26.17 4.02
N GLU A 217 1.34 -25.51 5.11
CA GLU A 217 0.59 -24.25 5.04
C GLU A 217 1.33 -23.16 4.24
N THR A 218 2.58 -22.86 4.62
CA THR A 218 3.41 -21.85 3.97
C THR A 218 3.77 -22.22 2.52
N ARG A 219 4.06 -23.49 2.29
CA ARG A 219 4.36 -24.02 0.94
C ARG A 219 3.18 -23.87 -0.01
N GLU A 220 1.96 -24.00 0.48
CA GLU A 220 0.75 -23.91 -0.34
C GLU A 220 0.20 -22.48 -0.43
N TYR A 221 0.61 -21.57 0.45
CA TYR A 221 0.11 -20.20 0.49
C TYR A 221 0.36 -19.43 -0.81
N VAL A 222 1.61 -19.41 -1.28
CA VAL A 222 1.99 -18.69 -2.51
C VAL A 222 1.29 -19.26 -3.75
N PRO A 223 1.30 -20.57 -4.01
CA PRO A 223 0.52 -21.14 -5.12
C PRO A 223 -0.96 -20.79 -5.08
N LYS A 224 -1.58 -20.79 -3.89
CA LYS A 224 -2.99 -20.40 -3.71
C LYS A 224 -3.20 -18.93 -4.06
N PHE A 225 -2.33 -18.04 -3.59
CA PHE A 225 -2.42 -16.62 -3.88
C PHE A 225 -2.31 -16.34 -5.38
N LEU A 226 -1.32 -16.93 -6.05
CA LEU A 226 -1.11 -16.76 -7.49
C LEU A 226 -2.25 -17.35 -8.33
N ALA A 227 -2.80 -18.47 -7.90
CA ALA A 227 -3.98 -19.06 -8.54
C ALA A 227 -5.20 -18.17 -8.40
N MET A 228 -5.43 -17.63 -7.20
CA MET A 228 -6.52 -16.70 -6.94
C MET A 228 -6.41 -15.45 -7.82
N LEU A 229 -5.20 -14.86 -7.95
CA LEU A 229 -4.97 -13.73 -8.86
C LEU A 229 -5.31 -14.06 -10.32
N ARG A 230 -4.96 -15.25 -10.80
CA ARG A 230 -5.29 -15.68 -12.17
C ARG A 230 -6.79 -15.80 -12.37
N VAL A 231 -7.48 -16.41 -11.42
CA VAL A 231 -8.95 -16.54 -11.46
C VAL A 231 -9.60 -15.16 -11.42
N ALA A 232 -9.12 -14.27 -10.55
CA ALA A 232 -9.60 -12.89 -10.46
C ALA A 232 -9.43 -12.14 -11.79
N ARG A 233 -8.23 -12.19 -12.39
CA ARG A 233 -7.94 -11.53 -13.68
C ARG A 233 -8.78 -12.07 -14.84
N LYS A 234 -9.06 -13.37 -14.84
CA LYS A 234 -9.93 -13.98 -15.87
C LYS A 234 -11.40 -13.55 -15.68
N ARG A 235 -11.84 -13.42 -14.43
CA ARG A 235 -13.24 -13.15 -14.09
C ARG A 235 -13.60 -11.67 -14.16
N TYR A 236 -12.66 -10.80 -13.80
CA TYR A 236 -12.82 -9.34 -13.74
C TYR A 236 -11.70 -8.64 -14.50
N PRO A 237 -11.60 -8.87 -15.81
CA PRO A 237 -10.51 -8.35 -16.63
C PRO A 237 -10.42 -6.81 -16.55
N GLU A 238 -11.56 -6.12 -16.43
CA GLU A 238 -11.64 -4.68 -16.31
C GLU A 238 -10.85 -4.10 -15.12
N LEU A 239 -10.70 -4.87 -14.05
CA LEU A 239 -9.92 -4.46 -12.88
C LEU A 239 -8.41 -4.51 -13.11
N TYR A 240 -7.96 -5.25 -14.12
CA TYR A 240 -6.55 -5.55 -14.36
C TYR A 240 -6.02 -5.07 -15.71
N PHE A 241 -6.90 -4.84 -16.70
CA PHE A 241 -6.50 -4.36 -18.03
C PHE A 241 -6.34 -2.86 -18.09
N GLN A 242 -6.98 -2.13 -17.21
CA GLN A 242 -6.75 -0.71 -17.10
C GLN A 242 -5.40 -0.50 -16.39
N GLY A 243 -4.33 -0.62 -17.16
CA GLY A 243 -2.97 -0.22 -16.77
C GLY A 243 -2.88 1.30 -16.50
N SER A 244 -4.00 1.90 -16.14
CA SER A 244 -4.17 3.28 -15.79
C SER A 244 -4.62 3.37 -14.33
N PRO A 245 -3.83 4.01 -13.50
CA PRO A 245 -4.21 4.46 -12.17
C PRO A 245 -5.46 5.34 -12.15
N ARG A 246 -5.92 5.82 -13.31
CA ARG A 246 -7.13 6.66 -13.42
C ARG A 246 -8.39 5.95 -12.94
N ALA A 247 -8.52 4.65 -13.16
CA ALA A 247 -9.71 3.91 -12.70
C ALA A 247 -9.84 3.88 -11.16
N TRP A 248 -8.72 4.04 -10.45
CA TRP A 248 -8.69 4.02 -8.98
C TRP A 248 -8.70 5.42 -8.34
N ALA A 249 -8.40 6.46 -9.14
CA ALA A 249 -8.28 7.84 -8.66
C ALA A 249 -9.58 8.65 -8.77
N THR A 250 -10.51 8.25 -9.63
CA THR A 250 -11.70 9.04 -9.97
C THR A 250 -13.00 8.61 -9.30
N SER A 251 -12.99 7.51 -8.53
CA SER A 251 -14.15 7.05 -7.75
C SER A 251 -13.95 7.34 -6.26
N GLY A 252 -13.98 8.61 -5.90
CA GLY A 252 -13.93 9.06 -4.51
C GLY A 252 -14.74 10.27 -4.29
#